data_da086187598a2265e8c71b46987a7692
#
_entry.id   da086187598a2265e8c71b46987a7692
#
_cell.length_a   1.000
_cell.length_b   1.000
_cell.length_c   1.000
_cell.angle_alpha   90.00
_cell.angle_beta   90.00
_cell.angle_gamma   90.00
#
_symmetry.space_group_name_H-M   'P 1'
#
loop_
_entity.id
_entity.type
_entity.pdbx_description
1 polymer ?
#
loop_
_entity_poly.entity_id
_entity_poly.type
_entity_poly.pdbx_seq_one_letter_code
_entity_poly.pdbx_strand_id
1 'polypeptide(L)'
;MFSKVSLALLLSFGLFTAGCTTRDLSAEAGNKTKVGIVFDIGGKDDRSFNAAAYVGALQAKKEFPIVLRDVEPGDPTAIEPAQRAFAQYGYNLITGVGFAQGPILTEVAKDYPQLHFVLIDSVAKSPNVASLIFKEHEGSFLVGMIAAYTNKTGKIGFVGGMDIPLIHRFQTGYEEGARYVKPDIAVLVNYVGITDTAWNNPGKGRELANSQYERGADVIFQAAGNSGLGVFDAAESYKKFAIGVDSNQNWVKPGFILTSMMKRIDTAVYSVIKDEVEGKFKGGVHVYGLENQGVDYALDEYNKPLIPQEVIDKVEQAKKDIIAGKIRVTDAMAK
;
A
#
# COMPACT_ATOMS: atom_id res chain seq x y z
N MET A 1 -84.07 -31.90 24.22
CA MET A 1 -82.92 -32.67 24.75
C MET A 1 -81.84 -32.69 23.71
N PHE A 2 -81.03 -31.61 23.64
CA PHE A 2 -79.85 -31.59 22.81
C PHE A 2 -78.77 -30.71 23.51
N SER A 3 -77.67 -31.36 23.84
CA SER A 3 -76.56 -30.83 24.57
C SER A 3 -75.73 -29.91 23.66
N LYS A 4 -75.38 -28.72 24.16
CA LYS A 4 -74.43 -27.79 23.53
C LYS A 4 -73.05 -28.17 24.00
N VAL A 5 -72.19 -28.54 23.06
CA VAL A 5 -70.71 -28.66 23.27
C VAL A 5 -70.07 -27.40 22.78
N SER A 6 -69.49 -26.61 23.69
CA SER A 6 -68.68 -25.44 23.36
C SER A 6 -67.23 -25.87 23.19
N LEU A 7 -66.65 -25.66 21.99
CA LEU A 7 -65.25 -25.87 21.68
C LEU A 7 -64.49 -24.55 21.91
N ALA A 8 -63.67 -24.50 22.96
CA ALA A 8 -62.83 -23.38 23.25
C ALA A 8 -61.52 -23.56 22.47
N LEU A 9 -61.27 -22.67 21.51
CA LEU A 9 -60.03 -22.59 20.72
C LEU A 9 -59.05 -21.74 21.50
N LEU A 10 -57.98 -22.36 22.08
CA LEU A 10 -56.88 -21.68 22.71
C LEU A 10 -55.86 -21.31 21.61
N LEU A 11 -55.81 -20.01 21.22
CA LEU A 11 -54.72 -19.45 20.43
C LEU A 11 -53.49 -19.20 21.34
N SER A 12 -52.50 -20.05 21.23
CA SER A 12 -51.17 -19.79 21.81
C SER A 12 -50.38 -18.82 20.92
N PHE A 13 -50.29 -17.57 21.35
CA PHE A 13 -49.42 -16.57 20.76
C PHE A 13 -47.97 -16.87 21.18
N GLY A 14 -47.21 -17.52 20.33
CA GLY A 14 -45.77 -17.69 20.52
C GLY A 14 -45.06 -16.36 20.27
N LEU A 15 -44.56 -15.70 21.34
CA LEU A 15 -43.60 -14.59 21.23
C LEU A 15 -42.29 -15.15 20.69
N PHE A 16 -42.05 -14.95 19.42
CA PHE A 16 -40.68 -15.03 18.87
C PHE A 16 -39.91 -13.79 19.33
N THR A 17 -39.17 -13.87 20.42
CA THR A 17 -38.13 -12.92 20.76
C THR A 17 -36.97 -13.20 19.83
N ALA A 18 -36.82 -12.40 18.76
CA ALA A 18 -35.60 -12.31 18.00
C ALA A 18 -34.51 -11.73 18.92
N GLY A 19 -33.80 -12.61 19.60
CA GLY A 19 -32.59 -12.25 20.34
C GLY A 19 -31.55 -11.81 19.33
N CYS A 20 -31.38 -10.49 19.14
CA CYS A 20 -30.12 -9.96 18.65
C CYS A 20 -29.03 -10.36 19.64
N THR A 21 -28.36 -11.46 19.39
CA THR A 21 -27.11 -11.78 20.07
C THR A 21 -26.08 -10.76 19.60
N THR A 22 -25.96 -9.67 20.34
CA THR A 22 -24.74 -8.87 20.33
C THR A 22 -23.63 -9.83 20.75
N ARG A 23 -22.86 -10.28 19.76
CA ARG A 23 -21.68 -11.10 20.01
C ARG A 23 -20.78 -10.29 20.93
N ASP A 24 -20.61 -10.74 22.15
CA ASP A 24 -19.81 -10.07 23.16
C ASP A 24 -18.34 -10.16 22.72
N LEU A 25 -17.86 -9.08 22.07
CA LEU A 25 -16.50 -8.97 21.55
C LEU A 25 -15.45 -8.96 22.66
N SER A 26 -15.86 -8.80 23.92
CA SER A 26 -14.98 -8.85 25.08
C SER A 26 -14.56 -10.29 25.44
N ALA A 27 -15.36 -11.29 25.14
CA ALA A 27 -15.10 -12.67 25.52
C ALA A 27 -14.05 -13.39 24.64
N GLU A 28 -13.79 -12.92 23.40
CA GLU A 28 -12.75 -13.50 22.52
C GLU A 28 -11.34 -12.99 22.84
N ALA A 29 -11.21 -11.96 23.66
CA ALA A 29 -9.98 -11.20 23.82
C ALA A 29 -9.12 -11.65 25.00
N GLY A 30 -9.32 -12.78 25.64
CA GLY A 30 -8.33 -13.22 26.66
C GLY A 30 -6.97 -12.52 26.47
N ASN A 31 -5.92 -12.81 27.06
CA ASN A 31 -4.58 -12.17 26.97
C ASN A 31 -3.97 -12.02 25.53
N LYS A 32 -4.79 -11.80 24.50
CA LYS A 32 -4.36 -11.68 23.09
C LYS A 32 -4.02 -10.23 22.76
N THR A 33 -2.88 -10.02 22.08
CA THR A 33 -2.52 -8.71 21.53
C THR A 33 -3.58 -8.23 20.53
N LYS A 34 -4.10 -7.01 20.72
CA LYS A 34 -5.08 -6.38 19.83
C LYS A 34 -4.36 -5.45 18.87
N VAL A 35 -4.57 -5.65 17.58
CA VAL A 35 -3.98 -4.85 16.50
C VAL A 35 -5.10 -4.16 15.70
N GLY A 36 -5.04 -2.83 15.64
CA GLY A 36 -5.93 -1.99 14.84
C GLY A 36 -5.22 -1.42 13.62
N ILE A 37 -5.89 -1.38 12.48
CA ILE A 37 -5.38 -0.75 11.25
C ILE A 37 -6.38 0.28 10.77
N VAL A 38 -5.91 1.49 10.51
CA VAL A 38 -6.66 2.56 9.84
C VAL A 38 -6.04 2.80 8.48
N PHE A 39 -6.75 2.44 7.42
CA PHE A 39 -6.30 2.61 6.04
C PHE A 39 -6.39 4.07 5.59
N ASP A 40 -5.78 4.38 4.44
CA ASP A 40 -6.01 5.65 3.76
C ASP A 40 -7.28 5.60 2.87
N ILE A 41 -7.52 6.66 2.13
CA ILE A 41 -8.73 6.82 1.29
C ILE A 41 -8.73 5.88 0.08
N GLY A 42 -7.59 5.28 -0.28
CA GLY A 42 -7.49 4.27 -1.34
C GLY A 42 -8.23 2.97 -1.03
N GLY A 43 -8.45 2.69 0.26
CA GLY A 43 -9.08 1.46 0.73
C GLY A 43 -8.18 0.23 0.63
N LYS A 44 -8.48 -0.82 1.40
CA LYS A 44 -7.63 -2.01 1.53
C LYS A 44 -7.56 -2.90 0.28
N ASP A 45 -8.47 -2.71 -0.67
CA ASP A 45 -8.55 -3.51 -1.89
C ASP A 45 -7.87 -2.82 -3.10
N ASP A 46 -7.00 -1.82 -2.86
CA ASP A 46 -6.28 -1.04 -3.88
C ASP A 46 -5.28 -1.86 -4.72
N ARG A 47 -5.03 -3.11 -4.32
CA ARG A 47 -4.03 -4.02 -4.92
C ARG A 47 -2.61 -3.45 -4.93
N SER A 48 -2.31 -2.48 -4.09
CA SER A 48 -1.10 -1.70 -4.02
C SER A 48 -0.67 -1.50 -2.57
N PHE A 49 -0.70 -0.26 -2.09
CA PHE A 49 -0.21 0.24 -0.82
C PHE A 49 -0.96 -0.31 0.40
N ASN A 50 -2.29 -0.09 0.44
CA ASN A 50 -3.12 -0.55 1.55
C ASN A 50 -3.24 -2.07 1.57
N ALA A 51 -3.38 -2.69 0.39
CA ALA A 51 -3.41 -4.15 0.26
C ALA A 51 -2.13 -4.79 0.82
N ALA A 52 -0.94 -4.20 0.57
CA ALA A 52 0.31 -4.69 1.12
C ALA A 52 0.33 -4.65 2.65
N ALA A 53 -0.12 -3.53 3.27
CA ALA A 53 -0.21 -3.43 4.72
C ALA A 53 -1.16 -4.48 5.31
N TYR A 54 -2.29 -4.70 4.66
CA TYR A 54 -3.27 -5.69 5.10
C TYR A 54 -2.75 -7.13 4.97
N VAL A 55 -2.04 -7.46 3.90
CA VAL A 55 -1.39 -8.77 3.71
C VAL A 55 -0.43 -9.09 4.85
N GLY A 56 0.43 -8.13 5.24
CA GLY A 56 1.33 -8.31 6.37
C GLY A 56 0.62 -8.56 7.70
N ALA A 57 -0.47 -7.83 7.95
CA ALA A 57 -1.29 -8.02 9.15
C ALA A 57 -2.05 -9.36 9.15
N LEU A 58 -2.56 -9.80 7.99
CA LEU A 58 -3.21 -11.11 7.86
C LEU A 58 -2.21 -12.25 8.06
N GLN A 59 -0.97 -12.11 7.57
CA GLN A 59 0.09 -13.08 7.83
C GLN A 59 0.37 -13.16 9.34
N ALA A 60 0.52 -12.03 10.02
CA ALA A 60 0.71 -12.01 11.47
C ALA A 60 -0.48 -12.66 12.22
N LYS A 61 -1.72 -12.38 11.81
CA LYS A 61 -2.92 -13.01 12.38
C LYS A 61 -2.94 -14.53 12.21
N LYS A 62 -2.37 -15.04 11.12
CA LYS A 62 -2.29 -16.48 10.87
C LYS A 62 -1.27 -17.17 11.78
N GLU A 63 -0.18 -16.47 12.12
CA GLU A 63 0.94 -17.02 12.87
C GLU A 63 0.85 -16.75 14.38
N PHE A 64 0.24 -15.65 14.78
CA PHE A 64 0.15 -15.23 16.18
C PHE A 64 -1.30 -15.15 16.68
N PRO A 65 -1.54 -15.41 17.98
CA PRO A 65 -2.85 -15.33 18.59
C PRO A 65 -3.28 -13.85 18.82
N ILE A 66 -3.43 -13.06 17.76
CA ILE A 66 -3.84 -11.67 17.83
C ILE A 66 -5.31 -11.46 17.50
N VAL A 67 -5.89 -10.36 17.97
CA VAL A 67 -7.17 -9.82 17.51
C VAL A 67 -6.88 -8.71 16.52
N LEU A 68 -7.16 -8.93 15.25
CA LEU A 68 -6.99 -7.95 14.18
C LEU A 68 -8.33 -7.32 13.80
N ARG A 69 -8.41 -5.98 13.80
CA ARG A 69 -9.52 -5.20 13.26
C ARG A 69 -8.97 -4.09 12.37
N ASP A 70 -9.76 -3.73 11.38
CA ASP A 70 -9.40 -2.68 10.42
C ASP A 70 -10.57 -1.72 10.20
N VAL A 71 -10.22 -0.49 9.78
CA VAL A 71 -11.15 0.57 9.40
C VAL A 71 -10.71 1.17 8.07
N GLU A 72 -11.64 1.25 7.13
CA GLU A 72 -11.54 2.04 5.91
C GLU A 72 -12.34 3.33 6.14
N PRO A 73 -11.67 4.48 6.39
CA PRO A 73 -12.36 5.68 6.85
C PRO A 73 -13.31 6.29 5.81
N GLY A 74 -13.08 6.05 4.51
CA GLY A 74 -13.90 6.60 3.42
C GLY A 74 -13.82 8.12 3.25
N ASP A 75 -13.51 8.85 4.34
CA ASP A 75 -13.30 10.29 4.39
C ASP A 75 -12.16 10.63 5.35
N PRO A 76 -11.25 11.60 5.03
CA PRO A 76 -10.14 11.96 5.89
C PRO A 76 -10.52 12.35 7.32
N THR A 77 -11.70 12.94 7.52
CA THR A 77 -12.18 13.37 8.85
C THR A 77 -12.52 12.18 9.77
N ALA A 78 -12.70 10.99 9.23
CA ALA A 78 -12.95 9.77 10.01
C ALA A 78 -11.67 9.08 10.52
N ILE A 79 -10.48 9.51 10.10
CA ILE A 79 -9.21 8.90 10.47
C ILE A 79 -8.93 9.05 11.97
N GLU A 80 -8.97 10.27 12.50
CA GLU A 80 -8.71 10.53 13.92
C GLU A 80 -9.71 9.82 14.83
N PRO A 81 -11.02 9.89 14.61
CA PRO A 81 -12.00 9.12 15.38
C PRO A 81 -11.72 7.62 15.38
N ALA A 82 -11.30 7.03 14.25
CA ALA A 82 -10.98 5.62 14.16
C ALA A 82 -9.74 5.25 14.99
N GLN A 83 -8.66 6.04 14.91
CA GLN A 83 -7.46 5.83 15.72
C GLN A 83 -7.76 5.96 17.22
N ARG A 84 -8.51 6.98 17.63
CA ARG A 84 -8.93 7.19 19.02
C ARG A 84 -9.85 6.06 19.51
N ALA A 85 -10.75 5.57 18.69
CA ALA A 85 -11.61 4.44 19.02
C ALA A 85 -10.79 3.18 19.33
N PHE A 86 -9.81 2.83 18.48
CA PHE A 86 -8.91 1.72 18.77
C PHE A 86 -8.17 1.91 20.11
N ALA A 87 -7.65 3.11 20.38
CA ALA A 87 -6.97 3.43 21.64
C ALA A 87 -7.90 3.26 22.84
N GLN A 88 -9.12 3.79 22.79
CA GLN A 88 -10.13 3.70 23.84
C GLN A 88 -10.59 2.27 24.10
N TYR A 89 -10.67 1.43 23.04
CA TYR A 89 -11.00 0.00 23.17
C TYR A 89 -9.80 -0.87 23.59
N GLY A 90 -8.68 -0.26 23.95
CA GLY A 90 -7.51 -0.94 24.50
C GLY A 90 -6.79 -1.82 23.48
N TYR A 91 -6.63 -1.34 22.24
CA TYR A 91 -5.75 -1.97 21.25
C TYR A 91 -4.30 -1.68 21.63
N ASN A 92 -3.45 -2.72 21.58
CA ASN A 92 -2.04 -2.61 21.95
C ASN A 92 -1.22 -1.90 20.87
N LEU A 93 -1.48 -2.23 19.61
CA LEU A 93 -0.82 -1.67 18.44
C LEU A 93 -1.83 -1.09 17.47
N ILE A 94 -1.65 0.19 17.08
CA ILE A 94 -2.53 0.91 16.17
C ILE A 94 -1.71 1.40 14.98
N THR A 95 -2.06 0.93 13.76
CA THR A 95 -1.36 1.26 12.53
C THR A 95 -2.13 2.30 11.74
N GLY A 96 -1.51 3.43 11.45
CA GLY A 96 -1.95 4.41 10.46
C GLY A 96 -1.24 4.16 9.13
N VAL A 97 -2.02 3.85 8.08
CA VAL A 97 -1.50 3.57 6.75
C VAL A 97 -1.56 4.84 5.91
N GLY A 98 -0.38 5.41 5.58
CA GLY A 98 -0.26 6.58 4.71
C GLY A 98 0.21 7.85 5.40
N PHE A 99 0.96 8.64 4.63
CA PHE A 99 1.66 9.84 5.10
C PHE A 99 0.73 10.89 5.71
N ALA A 100 -0.50 11.02 5.18
CA ALA A 100 -1.48 12.01 5.62
C ALA A 100 -1.92 11.80 7.08
N GLN A 101 -1.76 10.59 7.62
CA GLN A 101 -2.08 10.28 9.01
C GLN A 101 -1.02 10.76 10.01
N GLY A 102 0.15 11.22 9.54
CA GLY A 102 1.27 11.60 10.38
C GLY A 102 0.95 12.61 11.48
N PRO A 103 0.38 13.79 11.18
CA PRO A 103 -0.01 14.78 12.20
C PRO A 103 -1.02 14.22 13.20
N ILE A 104 -2.06 13.54 12.71
CA ILE A 104 -3.14 12.97 13.53
C ILE A 104 -2.58 11.92 14.49
N LEU A 105 -1.87 10.94 13.96
CA LEU A 105 -1.34 9.82 14.76
C LEU A 105 -0.32 10.31 15.78
N THR A 106 0.46 11.37 15.45
CA THR A 106 1.39 11.99 16.40
C THR A 106 0.65 12.54 17.64
N GLU A 107 -0.49 13.20 17.46
CA GLU A 107 -1.27 13.74 18.58
C GLU A 107 -1.98 12.60 19.35
N VAL A 108 -2.58 11.65 18.64
CA VAL A 108 -3.21 10.49 19.30
C VAL A 108 -2.18 9.70 20.13
N ALA A 109 -0.97 9.48 19.61
CA ALA A 109 0.07 8.77 20.32
C ALA A 109 0.55 9.48 21.61
N LYS A 110 0.51 10.82 21.65
CA LYS A 110 0.81 11.59 22.87
C LYS A 110 -0.25 11.41 23.95
N ASP A 111 -1.53 11.33 23.54
CA ASP A 111 -2.66 11.16 24.46
C ASP A 111 -2.71 9.75 25.06
N TYR A 112 -2.09 8.76 24.39
CA TYR A 112 -2.05 7.35 24.80
C TYR A 112 -0.61 6.82 24.89
N PRO A 113 0.24 7.35 25.80
CA PRO A 113 1.67 7.00 25.86
C PRO A 113 1.95 5.54 26.23
N GLN A 114 0.97 4.83 26.79
CA GLN A 114 1.05 3.41 27.15
C GLN A 114 0.75 2.45 25.98
N LEU A 115 0.26 2.95 24.83
CA LEU A 115 -0.02 2.18 23.65
C LEU A 115 1.06 2.36 22.59
N HIS A 116 1.17 1.41 21.68
CA HIS A 116 2.12 1.47 20.59
C HIS A 116 1.41 1.80 19.27
N PHE A 117 2.13 2.53 18.42
CA PHE A 117 1.62 2.99 17.15
C PHE A 117 2.60 2.70 16.01
N VAL A 118 2.07 2.50 14.82
CA VAL A 118 2.83 2.38 13.57
C VAL A 118 2.35 3.45 12.60
N LEU A 119 3.27 4.14 11.97
CA LEU A 119 2.97 5.10 10.92
C LEU A 119 3.76 4.73 9.66
N ILE A 120 3.06 4.58 8.54
CA ILE A 120 3.69 4.25 7.25
C ILE A 120 3.81 5.52 6.42
N ASP A 121 5.00 5.73 5.82
CA ASP A 121 5.34 6.83 4.90
C ASP A 121 5.39 8.23 5.51
N SER A 122 5.45 8.32 6.84
CA SER A 122 5.69 9.58 7.51
C SER A 122 6.42 9.37 8.85
N VAL A 123 7.01 10.43 9.38
CA VAL A 123 7.74 10.38 10.66
C VAL A 123 6.91 11.07 11.74
N ALA A 124 6.57 10.33 12.79
CA ALA A 124 5.97 10.85 14.01
C ALA A 124 7.04 11.10 15.08
N LYS A 125 6.99 12.27 15.72
CA LYS A 125 7.90 12.63 16.80
C LYS A 125 7.33 12.18 18.16
N SER A 126 7.13 10.87 18.33
CA SER A 126 6.68 10.28 19.59
C SER A 126 7.41 8.97 19.86
N PRO A 127 7.87 8.70 21.09
CA PRO A 127 8.70 7.54 21.40
C PRO A 127 7.96 6.20 21.28
N ASN A 128 6.62 6.21 21.30
CA ASN A 128 5.76 5.05 21.18
C ASN A 128 5.23 4.85 19.75
N VAL A 129 5.84 5.51 18.75
CA VAL A 129 5.49 5.34 17.32
C VAL A 129 6.66 4.75 16.56
N ALA A 130 6.45 3.62 15.88
CA ALA A 130 7.33 3.10 14.85
C ALA A 130 6.98 3.73 13.50
N SER A 131 7.87 4.57 12.97
CA SER A 131 7.72 5.24 11.68
C SER A 131 8.42 4.43 10.59
N LEU A 132 7.67 3.81 9.68
CA LEU A 132 8.19 2.95 8.62
C LEU A 132 8.40 3.77 7.36
N ILE A 133 9.64 4.00 6.97
CA ILE A 133 10.07 4.83 5.84
C ILE A 133 10.79 3.96 4.82
N PHE A 134 10.52 4.19 3.56
CA PHE A 134 11.10 3.40 2.47
C PHE A 134 11.99 4.26 1.57
N LYS A 135 12.99 3.63 0.96
CA LYS A 135 13.84 4.25 -0.05
C LYS A 135 13.28 3.97 -1.45
N GLU A 136 12.12 4.54 -1.74
CA GLU A 136 11.38 4.31 -2.97
C GLU A 136 12.21 4.63 -4.22
N HIS A 137 13.09 5.64 -4.13
CA HIS A 137 14.00 6.02 -5.20
C HIS A 137 14.91 4.87 -5.64
N GLU A 138 15.38 4.01 -4.71
CA GLU A 138 16.24 2.88 -5.04
C GLU A 138 15.51 1.82 -5.88
N GLY A 139 14.31 1.40 -5.48
CA GLY A 139 13.49 0.45 -6.24
C GLY A 139 13.01 1.04 -7.57
N SER A 140 12.66 2.33 -7.58
CA SER A 140 12.23 3.04 -8.78
C SER A 140 13.34 3.17 -9.82
N PHE A 141 14.60 3.30 -9.39
CA PHE A 141 15.76 3.27 -10.29
C PHE A 141 15.83 1.96 -11.07
N LEU A 142 15.63 0.82 -10.40
CA LEU A 142 15.67 -0.49 -11.05
C LEU A 142 14.57 -0.63 -12.10
N VAL A 143 13.34 -0.23 -11.79
CA VAL A 143 12.25 -0.31 -12.78
C VAL A 143 12.38 0.74 -13.88
N GLY A 144 13.05 1.87 -13.61
CA GLY A 144 13.46 2.86 -14.62
C GLY A 144 14.44 2.27 -15.63
N MET A 145 15.42 1.50 -15.18
CA MET A 145 16.33 0.76 -16.06
C MET A 145 15.56 -0.24 -16.93
N ILE A 146 14.66 -1.04 -16.34
CA ILE A 146 13.84 -2.00 -17.08
C ILE A 146 13.00 -1.30 -18.15
N ALA A 147 12.36 -0.19 -17.80
CA ALA A 147 11.61 0.62 -18.74
C ALA A 147 12.46 1.08 -19.92
N ALA A 148 13.65 1.61 -19.67
CA ALA A 148 14.53 2.10 -20.72
C ALA A 148 15.08 1.00 -21.64
N TYR A 149 15.41 -0.18 -21.11
CA TYR A 149 15.81 -1.33 -21.93
C TYR A 149 14.67 -1.82 -22.83
N THR A 150 13.43 -1.79 -22.36
CA THR A 150 12.25 -2.24 -23.11
C THR A 150 11.75 -1.18 -24.09
N ASN A 151 11.96 0.10 -23.79
CA ASN A 151 11.49 1.23 -24.59
C ASN A 151 12.05 1.25 -26.01
N LYS A 152 11.18 1.49 -27.01
CA LYS A 152 11.49 1.57 -28.44
C LYS A 152 11.31 2.96 -29.04
N THR A 153 10.58 3.84 -28.36
CA THR A 153 10.17 5.15 -28.90
C THR A 153 11.05 6.31 -28.46
N GLY A 154 11.94 6.09 -27.50
CA GLY A 154 12.70 7.17 -26.84
C GLY A 154 11.87 7.95 -25.81
N LYS A 155 10.63 7.51 -25.53
CA LYS A 155 9.73 8.16 -24.56
C LYS A 155 9.12 7.13 -23.62
N ILE A 156 9.16 7.43 -22.32
CA ILE A 156 8.45 6.68 -21.25
C ILE A 156 7.58 7.64 -20.46
N GLY A 157 6.72 7.10 -19.60
CA GLY A 157 5.80 7.88 -18.81
C GLY A 157 5.90 7.61 -17.32
N PHE A 158 5.44 8.58 -16.52
CA PHE A 158 5.19 8.47 -15.10
C PHE A 158 3.83 9.05 -14.76
N VAL A 159 3.02 8.31 -14.00
CA VAL A 159 1.74 8.78 -13.46
C VAL A 159 1.80 8.67 -11.94
N GLY A 160 1.96 9.80 -11.25
CA GLY A 160 1.90 9.90 -9.80
C GLY A 160 0.48 10.14 -9.29
N GLY A 161 0.19 9.76 -8.05
CA GLY A 161 -1.07 10.11 -7.40
C GLY A 161 -1.15 11.61 -7.12
N MET A 162 -0.43 12.08 -6.12
CA MET A 162 -0.32 13.50 -5.77
C MET A 162 1.07 14.05 -6.10
N ASP A 163 1.12 15.35 -6.44
CA ASP A 163 2.37 16.09 -6.63
C ASP A 163 2.95 16.49 -5.25
N ILE A 164 3.65 15.56 -4.61
CA ILE A 164 4.23 15.70 -3.27
C ILE A 164 5.64 15.11 -3.20
N PRO A 165 6.49 15.54 -2.24
CA PRO A 165 7.88 15.08 -2.12
C PRO A 165 8.02 13.56 -2.05
N LEU A 166 7.09 12.86 -1.38
CA LEU A 166 7.09 11.39 -1.31
C LEU A 166 6.98 10.76 -2.71
N ILE A 167 6.10 11.26 -3.57
CA ILE A 167 5.91 10.73 -4.93
C ILE A 167 7.05 11.16 -5.85
N HIS A 168 7.69 12.30 -5.57
CA HIS A 168 8.91 12.68 -6.27
C HIS A 168 10.07 11.68 -6.05
N ARG A 169 10.13 10.95 -4.93
CA ARG A 169 11.11 9.86 -4.76
C ARG A 169 10.96 8.80 -5.84
N PHE A 170 9.71 8.34 -6.09
CA PHE A 170 9.44 7.36 -7.15
C PHE A 170 9.80 7.92 -8.51
N GLN A 171 9.35 9.14 -8.81
CA GLN A 171 9.62 9.80 -10.08
C GLN A 171 11.12 9.96 -10.32
N THR A 172 11.85 10.57 -9.38
CA THR A 172 13.27 10.87 -9.50
C THR A 172 14.08 9.58 -9.71
N GLY A 173 13.84 8.56 -8.88
CA GLY A 173 14.51 7.26 -9.04
C GLY A 173 14.24 6.64 -10.41
N TYR A 174 12.99 6.65 -10.86
CA TYR A 174 12.59 6.13 -12.16
C TYR A 174 13.28 6.86 -13.32
N GLU A 175 13.30 8.20 -13.29
CA GLU A 175 13.96 9.02 -14.29
C GLU A 175 15.48 8.79 -14.32
N GLU A 176 16.13 8.74 -13.15
CA GLU A 176 17.58 8.49 -13.06
C GLU A 176 17.91 7.09 -13.57
N GLY A 177 17.17 6.06 -13.20
CA GLY A 177 17.37 4.70 -13.70
C GLY A 177 17.18 4.59 -15.21
N ALA A 178 16.20 5.28 -15.76
CA ALA A 178 15.97 5.30 -17.19
C ALA A 178 17.11 6.02 -17.94
N ARG A 179 17.55 7.19 -17.44
CA ARG A 179 18.67 7.94 -18.04
C ARG A 179 20.03 7.27 -17.85
N TYR A 180 20.19 6.46 -16.82
CA TYR A 180 21.39 5.63 -16.63
C TYR A 180 21.59 4.66 -17.81
N VAL A 181 20.51 4.17 -18.41
CA VAL A 181 20.52 3.29 -19.58
C VAL A 181 20.49 4.05 -20.89
N LYS A 182 19.61 5.06 -20.99
CA LYS A 182 19.43 5.91 -22.18
C LYS A 182 19.43 7.39 -21.77
N PRO A 183 20.58 8.10 -21.84
CA PRO A 183 20.69 9.47 -21.35
C PRO A 183 19.68 10.46 -21.93
N ASP A 184 19.27 10.27 -23.19
CA ASP A 184 18.37 11.17 -23.92
C ASP A 184 16.88 10.75 -23.83
N ILE A 185 16.54 9.75 -23.00
CA ILE A 185 15.17 9.29 -22.90
C ILE A 185 14.25 10.37 -22.31
N ALA A 186 13.14 10.64 -22.99
CA ALA A 186 12.16 11.60 -22.52
C ALA A 186 11.17 10.93 -21.53
N VAL A 187 10.91 11.58 -20.40
CA VAL A 187 9.93 11.12 -19.41
C VAL A 187 8.75 12.08 -19.38
N LEU A 188 7.56 11.59 -19.69
CA LEU A 188 6.31 12.33 -19.61
C LEU A 188 5.74 12.15 -18.19
N VAL A 189 5.57 13.25 -17.45
CA VAL A 189 5.12 13.22 -16.04
C VAL A 189 3.74 13.86 -15.92
N ASN A 190 2.84 13.19 -15.21
CA ASN A 190 1.55 13.71 -14.80
C ASN A 190 1.18 13.20 -13.40
N TYR A 191 0.33 13.95 -12.69
CA TYR A 191 -0.25 13.57 -11.41
C TYR A 191 -1.77 13.51 -11.51
N VAL A 192 -2.38 12.56 -10.79
CA VAL A 192 -3.84 12.36 -10.81
C VAL A 192 -4.57 13.53 -10.17
N GLY A 193 -4.03 14.10 -9.10
CA GLY A 193 -4.65 15.21 -8.40
C GLY A 193 -3.77 15.83 -7.32
N ILE A 194 -4.40 16.70 -6.52
CA ILE A 194 -3.75 17.44 -5.41
C ILE A 194 -4.38 17.16 -4.04
N THR A 195 -5.35 16.25 -3.98
CA THR A 195 -6.05 15.84 -2.76
C THR A 195 -6.05 14.32 -2.65
N ASP A 196 -6.43 13.78 -1.51
CA ASP A 196 -6.44 12.33 -1.24
C ASP A 196 -7.31 11.53 -2.21
N THR A 197 -8.28 12.15 -2.88
CA THR A 197 -9.05 11.52 -3.96
C THR A 197 -8.19 11.06 -5.14
N ALA A 198 -6.97 11.60 -5.26
CA ALA A 198 -6.00 11.18 -6.25
C ALA A 198 -5.58 9.71 -6.11
N TRP A 199 -5.73 9.13 -4.92
CA TRP A 199 -5.41 7.72 -4.66
C TRP A 199 -6.51 6.76 -5.11
N ASN A 200 -7.71 7.28 -5.41
CA ASN A 200 -8.88 6.46 -5.75
C ASN A 200 -9.66 7.02 -6.96
N ASN A 201 -8.97 7.30 -8.05
CA ASN A 201 -9.58 7.78 -9.30
C ASN A 201 -9.01 7.04 -10.53
N PRO A 202 -9.36 5.75 -10.77
CA PRO A 202 -8.87 4.99 -11.91
C PRO A 202 -9.22 5.63 -13.27
N GLY A 203 -10.37 6.32 -13.36
CA GLY A 203 -10.78 7.05 -14.56
C GLY A 203 -9.75 8.11 -14.96
N LYS A 204 -9.28 8.93 -13.99
CA LYS A 204 -8.25 9.95 -14.23
C LYS A 204 -6.89 9.31 -14.51
N GLY A 205 -6.53 8.24 -13.81
CA GLY A 205 -5.32 7.47 -14.11
C GLY A 205 -5.28 6.99 -15.56
N ARG A 206 -6.41 6.45 -16.06
CA ARG A 206 -6.56 6.02 -17.46
C ARG A 206 -6.45 7.18 -18.46
N GLU A 207 -7.11 8.31 -18.19
CA GLU A 207 -7.04 9.50 -19.04
C GLU A 207 -5.60 9.99 -19.23
N LEU A 208 -4.85 10.09 -18.12
CA LEU A 208 -3.46 10.54 -18.14
C LEU A 208 -2.56 9.56 -18.91
N ALA A 209 -2.73 8.26 -18.69
CA ALA A 209 -1.97 7.23 -19.39
C ALA A 209 -2.29 7.22 -20.89
N ASN A 210 -3.56 7.36 -21.29
CA ASN A 210 -3.95 7.50 -22.70
C ASN A 210 -3.20 8.66 -23.36
N SER A 211 -3.22 9.84 -22.74
CA SER A 211 -2.50 11.01 -23.23
C SER A 211 -1.00 10.77 -23.40
N GLN A 212 -0.37 10.06 -22.45
CA GLN A 212 1.06 9.74 -22.55
C GLN A 212 1.35 8.73 -23.67
N TYR A 213 0.53 7.68 -23.83
CA TYR A 213 0.68 6.73 -24.94
C TYR A 213 0.47 7.39 -26.31
N GLU A 214 -0.52 8.28 -26.45
CA GLU A 214 -0.77 9.07 -27.68
C GLU A 214 0.43 9.99 -28.01
N ARG A 215 1.13 10.49 -27.00
CA ARG A 215 2.34 11.30 -27.16
C ARG A 215 3.60 10.46 -27.43
N GLY A 216 3.44 9.14 -27.49
CA GLY A 216 4.47 8.20 -27.89
C GLY A 216 5.21 7.49 -26.76
N ALA A 217 4.77 7.58 -25.50
CA ALA A 217 5.27 6.69 -24.47
C ALA A 217 4.93 5.24 -24.81
N ASP A 218 5.78 4.29 -24.46
CA ASP A 218 5.50 2.87 -24.64
C ASP A 218 5.65 2.04 -23.35
N VAL A 219 6.15 2.66 -22.29
CA VAL A 219 6.15 2.13 -20.92
C VAL A 219 5.76 3.26 -19.97
N ILE A 220 4.78 3.03 -19.09
CA ILE A 220 4.37 4.01 -18.06
C ILE A 220 4.50 3.39 -16.67
N PHE A 221 5.28 4.01 -15.79
CA PHE A 221 5.31 3.68 -14.39
C PHE A 221 4.23 4.45 -13.64
N GLN A 222 3.40 3.78 -12.86
CA GLN A 222 2.42 4.41 -12.00
C GLN A 222 2.80 4.30 -10.52
N ALA A 223 2.68 5.40 -9.78
CA ALA A 223 2.78 5.48 -8.33
C ALA A 223 1.55 6.24 -7.79
N ALA A 224 0.35 5.61 -7.95
CA ALA A 224 -0.93 6.28 -7.81
C ALA A 224 -2.00 5.45 -7.06
N GLY A 225 -1.60 4.43 -6.32
CA GLY A 225 -2.54 3.58 -5.57
C GLY A 225 -3.60 2.95 -6.47
N ASN A 226 -4.88 2.97 -6.05
CA ASN A 226 -5.98 2.42 -6.84
C ASN A 226 -6.17 3.12 -8.20
N SER A 227 -5.77 4.39 -8.32
CA SER A 227 -5.81 5.13 -9.60
C SER A 227 -4.91 4.50 -10.66
N GLY A 228 -3.85 3.79 -10.25
CA GLY A 228 -2.95 3.03 -11.12
C GLY A 228 -3.62 1.91 -11.91
N LEU A 229 -4.75 1.37 -11.45
CA LEU A 229 -5.51 0.37 -12.19
C LEU A 229 -5.99 0.91 -13.55
N GLY A 230 -6.31 2.21 -13.62
CA GLY A 230 -6.64 2.88 -14.87
C GLY A 230 -5.47 2.95 -15.85
N VAL A 231 -4.23 3.08 -15.34
CA VAL A 231 -3.02 3.04 -16.18
C VAL A 231 -2.84 1.66 -16.81
N PHE A 232 -3.14 0.59 -16.07
CA PHE A 232 -3.08 -0.78 -16.60
C PHE A 232 -4.14 -1.02 -17.68
N ASP A 233 -5.37 -0.49 -17.51
CA ASP A 233 -6.41 -0.56 -18.54
C ASP A 233 -6.01 0.19 -19.81
N ALA A 234 -5.33 1.33 -19.69
CA ALA A 234 -4.76 2.05 -20.82
C ALA A 234 -3.66 1.24 -21.52
N ALA A 235 -2.72 0.64 -20.75
CA ALA A 235 -1.64 -0.18 -21.31
C ALA A 235 -2.17 -1.33 -22.16
N GLU A 236 -3.17 -2.06 -21.66
CA GLU A 236 -3.86 -3.12 -22.42
C GLU A 236 -4.51 -2.59 -23.69
N SER A 237 -5.23 -1.46 -23.60
CA SER A 237 -5.94 -0.86 -24.72
C SER A 237 -5.00 -0.41 -25.86
N TYR A 238 -3.84 0.16 -25.50
CA TYR A 238 -2.81 0.63 -26.45
C TYR A 238 -1.81 -0.46 -26.83
N LYS A 239 -1.89 -1.67 -26.25
CA LYS A 239 -0.91 -2.77 -26.41
C LYS A 239 0.50 -2.29 -26.09
N LYS A 240 0.65 -1.56 -24.99
CA LYS A 240 1.89 -1.00 -24.45
C LYS A 240 2.11 -1.56 -23.05
N PHE A 241 3.18 -1.15 -22.39
CA PHE A 241 3.52 -1.62 -21.06
C PHE A 241 3.21 -0.60 -19.98
N ALA A 242 2.81 -1.11 -18.83
CA ALA A 242 2.80 -0.37 -17.57
C ALA A 242 3.75 -1.04 -16.57
N ILE A 243 4.13 -0.29 -15.53
CA ILE A 243 4.87 -0.78 -14.37
C ILE A 243 4.01 -0.53 -13.12
N GLY A 244 3.87 -1.57 -12.29
CA GLY A 244 3.14 -1.54 -11.04
C GLY A 244 3.95 -0.96 -9.88
N VAL A 245 3.30 -0.80 -8.72
CA VAL A 245 3.89 -0.21 -7.51
C VAL A 245 3.41 -0.90 -6.23
N ASP A 246 4.22 -0.82 -5.18
CA ASP A 246 4.01 -1.34 -3.83
C ASP A 246 3.94 -2.87 -3.78
N SER A 247 2.87 -3.44 -4.32
CA SER A 247 2.64 -4.89 -4.42
C SER A 247 3.05 -5.44 -5.78
N ASN A 248 3.24 -6.76 -5.87
CA ASN A 248 3.35 -7.40 -7.17
C ASN A 248 2.00 -7.34 -7.89
N GLN A 249 1.90 -6.48 -8.89
CA GLN A 249 0.70 -6.25 -9.71
C GLN A 249 0.80 -6.92 -11.09
N ASN A 250 1.85 -7.70 -11.39
CA ASN A 250 2.09 -8.30 -12.70
C ASN A 250 0.91 -9.17 -13.18
N TRP A 251 0.20 -9.81 -12.26
CA TRP A 251 -0.96 -10.66 -12.51
C TRP A 251 -2.24 -9.91 -12.89
N VAL A 252 -2.30 -8.59 -12.64
CA VAL A 252 -3.52 -7.79 -12.87
C VAL A 252 -3.85 -7.69 -14.37
N LYS A 253 -2.82 -7.53 -15.21
CA LYS A 253 -2.93 -7.51 -16.67
C LYS A 253 -1.75 -8.28 -17.27
N PRO A 254 -1.81 -9.62 -17.30
CA PRO A 254 -0.73 -10.45 -17.83
C PRO A 254 -0.34 -10.06 -19.25
N GLY A 255 0.97 -9.88 -19.49
CA GLY A 255 1.50 -9.44 -20.80
C GLY A 255 1.54 -7.93 -21.03
N PHE A 256 0.93 -7.12 -20.14
CA PHE A 256 0.92 -5.65 -20.23
C PHE A 256 1.58 -4.96 -19.03
N ILE A 257 1.80 -5.68 -17.93
CA ILE A 257 2.59 -5.17 -16.80
C ILE A 257 3.99 -5.75 -16.88
N LEU A 258 4.95 -4.88 -17.17
CA LEU A 258 6.34 -5.25 -17.42
C LEU A 258 7.04 -5.72 -16.14
N THR A 259 6.77 -5.05 -15.04
CA THR A 259 7.22 -5.39 -13.68
C THR A 259 6.44 -4.55 -12.67
N SER A 260 6.71 -4.74 -11.38
CA SER A 260 6.19 -3.88 -10.30
C SER A 260 7.34 -3.44 -9.40
N MET A 261 7.41 -2.15 -9.09
CA MET A 261 8.30 -1.63 -8.05
C MET A 261 7.76 -2.08 -6.70
N MET A 262 8.45 -3.00 -6.07
CA MET A 262 8.04 -3.59 -4.81
C MET A 262 8.41 -2.70 -3.63
N LYS A 263 7.44 -2.41 -2.78
CA LYS A 263 7.61 -1.74 -1.49
C LYS A 263 7.07 -2.67 -0.42
N ARG A 264 7.97 -3.26 0.37
CA ARG A 264 7.68 -4.40 1.24
C ARG A 264 7.01 -3.97 2.55
N ILE A 265 5.89 -3.24 2.40
CA ILE A 265 5.03 -2.84 3.51
C ILE A 265 4.48 -4.06 4.24
N ASP A 266 4.17 -5.12 3.50
CA ASP A 266 3.75 -6.42 4.03
C ASP A 266 4.73 -6.96 5.08
N THR A 267 6.01 -7.03 4.72
CA THR A 267 7.07 -7.51 5.62
C THR A 267 7.29 -6.56 6.80
N ALA A 268 7.24 -5.25 6.56
CA ALA A 268 7.45 -4.24 7.59
C ALA A 268 6.31 -4.29 8.65
N VAL A 269 5.05 -4.33 8.22
CA VAL A 269 3.88 -4.43 9.10
C VAL A 269 3.90 -5.75 9.87
N TYR A 270 4.14 -6.87 9.18
CA TYR A 270 4.27 -8.17 9.83
C TYR A 270 5.34 -8.15 10.94
N SER A 271 6.52 -7.58 10.64
CA SER A 271 7.63 -7.54 11.60
C SER A 271 7.30 -6.73 12.85
N VAL A 272 6.66 -5.56 12.71
CA VAL A 272 6.29 -4.74 13.87
C VAL A 272 5.18 -5.41 14.69
N ILE A 273 4.21 -6.08 14.06
CA ILE A 273 3.20 -6.85 14.80
C ILE A 273 3.85 -8.01 15.55
N LYS A 274 4.81 -8.70 14.96
CA LYS A 274 5.59 -9.75 15.62
C LYS A 274 6.35 -9.19 16.83
N ASP A 275 7.04 -8.07 16.66
CA ASP A 275 7.79 -7.43 17.73
C ASP A 275 6.87 -7.00 18.89
N GLU A 276 5.65 -6.53 18.58
CA GLU A 276 4.64 -6.22 19.59
C GLU A 276 4.23 -7.45 20.38
N VAL A 277 3.92 -8.56 19.70
CA VAL A 277 3.51 -9.83 20.33
C VAL A 277 4.63 -10.40 21.21
N GLU A 278 5.89 -10.24 20.78
CA GLU A 278 7.07 -10.71 21.51
C GLU A 278 7.54 -9.76 22.61
N GLY A 279 6.87 -8.61 22.83
CA GLY A 279 7.27 -7.59 23.78
C GLY A 279 8.59 -6.88 23.43
N LYS A 280 8.91 -6.82 22.13
CA LYS A 280 10.14 -6.25 21.57
C LYS A 280 9.89 -4.96 20.76
N PHE A 281 8.69 -4.41 20.83
CA PHE A 281 8.34 -3.19 20.07
C PHE A 281 9.39 -2.10 20.28
N LYS A 282 9.77 -1.43 19.19
CA LYS A 282 10.66 -0.29 19.18
C LYS A 282 10.06 0.85 18.39
N GLY A 283 9.83 1.97 19.07
CA GLY A 283 9.50 3.22 18.41
C GLY A 283 10.71 3.81 17.66
N GLY A 284 10.47 4.92 16.96
CA GLY A 284 11.47 5.62 16.17
C GLY A 284 11.37 5.33 14.68
N VAL A 285 12.38 5.73 13.90
CA VAL A 285 12.38 5.62 12.44
C VAL A 285 13.04 4.30 12.02
N HIS A 286 12.29 3.52 11.25
CA HIS A 286 12.75 2.28 10.62
C HIS A 286 12.82 2.50 9.12
N VAL A 287 14.01 2.35 8.53
CA VAL A 287 14.25 2.61 7.11
C VAL A 287 14.39 1.30 6.34
N TYR A 288 13.66 1.20 5.25
CA TYR A 288 13.59 0.04 4.36
C TYR A 288 14.08 0.40 2.97
N GLY A 289 15.19 -0.18 2.52
CA GLY A 289 15.82 0.03 1.22
C GLY A 289 16.17 -1.29 0.55
N LEU A 290 16.97 -1.23 -0.52
CA LEU A 290 17.48 -2.43 -1.20
C LEU A 290 18.36 -3.30 -0.28
N GLU A 291 19.11 -2.68 0.62
CA GLU A 291 20.04 -3.34 1.53
C GLU A 291 19.37 -4.30 2.52
N ASN A 292 18.11 -4.05 2.86
CA ASN A 292 17.32 -4.90 3.76
C ASN A 292 16.04 -5.45 3.10
N GLN A 293 16.02 -5.48 1.76
CA GLN A 293 14.91 -6.00 0.97
C GLN A 293 13.58 -5.26 1.21
N GLY A 294 13.64 -4.01 1.66
CA GLY A 294 12.48 -3.15 1.87
C GLY A 294 11.86 -2.63 0.60
N VAL A 295 12.66 -2.50 -0.46
CA VAL A 295 12.21 -2.22 -1.83
C VAL A 295 12.90 -3.15 -2.82
N ASP A 296 12.28 -3.40 -3.97
CA ASP A 296 12.82 -4.25 -5.03
C ASP A 296 12.01 -4.07 -6.33
N TYR A 297 12.19 -4.96 -7.29
CA TYR A 297 11.30 -5.13 -8.43
C TYR A 297 10.77 -6.57 -8.50
N ALA A 298 9.57 -6.76 -9.05
CA ALA A 298 8.97 -8.08 -9.16
C ALA A 298 9.44 -8.82 -10.41
N LEU A 299 9.77 -10.11 -10.23
CA LEU A 299 10.10 -11.01 -11.33
C LEU A 299 9.42 -12.38 -11.09
N ASP A 300 8.43 -12.70 -11.91
CA ASP A 300 7.60 -13.91 -11.78
C ASP A 300 7.23 -14.52 -13.16
N GLU A 301 6.34 -15.49 -13.16
CA GLU A 301 5.86 -16.17 -14.36
C GLU A 301 5.16 -15.23 -15.36
N TYR A 302 4.56 -14.12 -14.92
CA TYR A 302 3.83 -13.19 -15.78
C TYR A 302 4.75 -12.27 -16.58
N ASN A 303 5.92 -11.92 -16.03
CA ASN A 303 6.80 -10.93 -16.65
C ASN A 303 8.18 -11.46 -17.08
N LYS A 304 8.63 -12.62 -16.59
CA LYS A 304 9.89 -13.23 -17.08
C LYS A 304 9.97 -13.33 -18.61
N PRO A 305 8.89 -13.70 -19.34
CA PRO A 305 8.94 -13.73 -20.81
C PRO A 305 9.07 -12.37 -21.46
N LEU A 306 8.78 -11.27 -20.74
CA LEU A 306 8.78 -9.90 -21.26
C LEU A 306 10.15 -9.23 -21.13
N ILE A 307 10.99 -9.70 -20.19
CA ILE A 307 12.28 -9.09 -19.85
C ILE A 307 13.40 -10.06 -20.21
N PRO A 308 14.27 -9.72 -21.20
CA PRO A 308 15.41 -10.57 -21.53
C PRO A 308 16.33 -10.79 -20.33
N GLN A 309 16.94 -11.98 -20.22
CA GLN A 309 17.85 -12.31 -19.13
C GLN A 309 19.02 -11.32 -19.02
N GLU A 310 19.55 -10.86 -20.15
CA GLU A 310 20.62 -9.84 -20.17
C GLU A 310 20.21 -8.55 -19.45
N VAL A 311 18.94 -8.14 -19.56
CA VAL A 311 18.40 -6.96 -18.86
C VAL A 311 18.31 -7.23 -17.37
N ILE A 312 17.83 -8.42 -16.99
CA ILE A 312 17.76 -8.84 -15.58
C ILE A 312 19.17 -8.81 -14.96
N ASP A 313 20.17 -9.37 -15.64
CA ASP A 313 21.55 -9.42 -15.14
C ASP A 313 22.12 -8.00 -14.91
N LYS A 314 21.84 -7.05 -15.82
CA LYS A 314 22.26 -5.65 -15.69
C LYS A 314 21.57 -4.93 -14.54
N VAL A 315 20.28 -5.18 -14.33
CA VAL A 315 19.48 -4.60 -13.22
C VAL A 315 19.95 -5.17 -11.89
N GLU A 316 20.21 -6.48 -11.80
CA GLU A 316 20.78 -7.11 -10.61
C GLU A 316 22.20 -6.60 -10.29
N GLN A 317 23.01 -6.30 -11.30
CA GLN A 317 24.30 -5.67 -11.06
C GLN A 317 24.15 -4.24 -10.53
N ALA A 318 23.26 -3.44 -11.11
CA ALA A 318 22.97 -2.09 -10.62
C ALA A 318 22.42 -2.10 -9.17
N LYS A 319 21.55 -3.04 -8.84
CA LYS A 319 21.07 -3.26 -7.47
C LYS A 319 22.23 -3.49 -6.49
N LYS A 320 23.18 -4.36 -6.84
CA LYS A 320 24.39 -4.59 -6.03
C LYS A 320 25.25 -3.32 -5.91
N ASP A 321 25.37 -2.54 -6.98
CA ASP A 321 26.16 -1.32 -6.99
C ASP A 321 25.50 -0.18 -6.20
N ILE A 322 24.15 -0.11 -6.14
CA ILE A 322 23.42 0.81 -5.24
C ILE A 322 23.65 0.40 -3.79
N ILE A 323 23.48 -0.88 -3.44
CA ILE A 323 23.71 -1.38 -2.06
C ILE A 323 25.17 -1.12 -1.63
N ALA A 324 26.13 -1.26 -2.54
CA ALA A 324 27.54 -0.99 -2.28
C ALA A 324 27.89 0.52 -2.28
N GLY A 325 26.95 1.42 -2.55
CA GLY A 325 27.16 2.87 -2.63
C GLY A 325 27.93 3.36 -3.84
N LYS A 326 28.17 2.51 -4.84
CA LYS A 326 28.82 2.88 -6.11
C LYS A 326 27.88 3.67 -7.02
N ILE A 327 26.61 3.32 -7.05
CA ILE A 327 25.55 4.11 -7.67
C ILE A 327 24.78 4.80 -6.52
N ARG A 328 24.68 6.12 -6.61
CA ARG A 328 23.88 6.92 -5.67
C ARG A 328 22.64 7.41 -6.39
N VAL A 329 21.49 6.97 -5.94
CA VAL A 329 20.19 7.45 -6.43
C VAL A 329 19.74 8.64 -5.58
N THR A 330 19.30 9.70 -6.23
CA THR A 330 18.86 10.91 -5.53
C THR A 330 17.58 10.64 -4.73
N ASP A 331 17.64 10.92 -3.41
CA ASP A 331 16.43 10.99 -2.58
C ASP A 331 15.84 12.40 -2.66
N ALA A 332 14.71 12.54 -3.34
CA ALA A 332 14.02 13.82 -3.49
C ALA A 332 13.52 14.44 -2.16
N MET A 333 13.55 13.67 -1.05
CA MET A 333 13.22 14.15 0.28
C MET A 333 14.46 14.43 1.16
N ALA A 334 15.67 14.08 0.72
CA ALA A 334 16.89 14.42 1.45
C ALA A 334 17.10 15.94 1.43
N LYS A 335 17.38 16.50 2.62
CA LYS A 335 17.70 17.93 2.78
C LYS A 335 19.18 18.17 2.65
#